data_50785d5e3c8ecf0419d8b8bd33d6763d
#
_entry.id   50785d5e3c8ecf0419d8b8bd33d6763d
#
_cell.length_a   1.000
_cell.length_b   1.000
_cell.length_c   1.000
_cell.angle_alpha   90.00
_cell.angle_beta   90.00
_cell.angle_gamma   90.00
#
_symmetry.space_group_name_H-M   'P 1'
#
loop_
_entity.id
_entity.type
_entity.pdbx_description
1 polymer ?
#
loop_
_entity_poly.entity_id
_entity_poly.type
_entity_poly.pdbx_seq_one_letter_code
_entity_poly.pdbx_strand_id
1 'polypeptide(L)'
;MVDIKCGNITFTNIEAILFDKNGTLEDSETFLRHIAQKSARIIDAQIPGIGEPLLMAFGVDGGKLDLAGLIAVASRQETEVAAAAYIAETGRGWFESLQISRQSLDEAEKSFGNTYAPLFPGALELLKNLSITELKLGILSAATTEEVQGFINHHQLNDYMQLGMGVDGNLSKPDPRLFLQACESLGVEPSKTLMVGDSVGDMQMAKNAKANGCVGITWIGRNDNVKGADVVINKLEEIQVET
;
A
#
# COMPACT_ATOMS: atom_id res chain seq x y z
N MET A 1 5.60 -19.75 -17.26
CA MET A 1 4.91 -18.55 -17.83
C MET A 1 3.46 -18.93 -18.08
N VAL A 2 2.55 -18.06 -17.69
CA VAL A 2 1.10 -18.27 -17.81
C VAL A 2 0.44 -17.01 -18.37
N ASP A 3 -0.75 -17.15 -18.92
CA ASP A 3 -1.58 -16.03 -19.32
C ASP A 3 -2.56 -15.71 -18.18
N ILE A 4 -2.71 -14.42 -17.86
CA ILE A 4 -3.54 -13.93 -16.76
C ILE A 4 -4.66 -13.07 -17.30
N LYS A 5 -5.88 -13.51 -17.09
CA LYS A 5 -7.08 -12.75 -17.40
C LYS A 5 -7.48 -11.90 -16.20
N CYS A 6 -7.65 -10.61 -16.44
CA CYS A 6 -8.16 -9.66 -15.45
C CYS A 6 -9.34 -8.90 -16.09
N GLY A 7 -10.55 -9.15 -15.58
CA GLY A 7 -11.75 -8.57 -16.19
C GLY A 7 -11.88 -8.95 -17.67
N ASN A 8 -11.73 -7.96 -18.56
CA ASN A 8 -11.84 -8.13 -20.02
C ASN A 8 -10.49 -8.10 -20.76
N ILE A 9 -9.36 -8.06 -20.04
CA ILE A 9 -8.01 -8.05 -20.62
C ILE A 9 -7.26 -9.32 -20.22
N THR A 10 -6.53 -9.90 -21.18
CA THR A 10 -5.59 -11.00 -20.94
C THR A 10 -4.16 -10.49 -21.12
N PHE A 11 -3.37 -10.65 -20.08
CA PHE A 11 -1.94 -10.39 -20.08
C PHE A 11 -1.18 -11.68 -20.35
N THR A 12 -0.31 -11.69 -21.34
CA THR A 12 0.35 -12.92 -21.82
C THR A 12 1.79 -13.02 -21.33
N ASN A 13 2.28 -14.26 -21.19
CA ASN A 13 3.65 -14.58 -20.80
C ASN A 13 4.06 -14.04 -19.43
N ILE A 14 3.20 -14.10 -18.44
CA ILE A 14 3.45 -13.61 -17.09
C ILE A 14 4.27 -14.62 -16.28
N GLU A 15 5.30 -14.13 -15.58
CA GLU A 15 6.17 -14.88 -14.69
C GLU A 15 5.95 -14.49 -13.22
N ALA A 16 5.50 -13.25 -12.96
CA ALA A 16 5.25 -12.80 -11.60
C ALA A 16 4.08 -11.83 -11.50
N ILE A 17 3.49 -11.77 -10.30
CA ILE A 17 2.50 -10.76 -9.92
C ILE A 17 2.96 -10.13 -8.60
N LEU A 18 3.08 -8.80 -8.61
CA LEU A 18 3.33 -8.00 -7.43
C LEU A 18 2.02 -7.36 -6.98
N PHE A 19 1.68 -7.54 -5.72
CA PHE A 19 0.49 -6.95 -5.10
C PHE A 19 0.89 -5.81 -4.18
N ASP A 20 0.15 -4.71 -4.20
CA ASP A 20 0.14 -3.82 -3.05
C ASP A 20 -0.54 -4.50 -1.86
N LYS A 21 -0.28 -3.99 -0.64
CA LYS A 21 -0.81 -4.52 0.61
C LYS A 21 -2.11 -3.81 1.02
N ASN A 22 -2.00 -2.56 1.40
CA ASN A 22 -3.10 -1.76 1.96
C ASN A 22 -4.09 -1.38 0.84
N GLY A 23 -5.39 -1.62 1.06
CA GLY A 23 -6.39 -1.34 0.03
C GLY A 23 -6.46 -2.36 -1.11
N THR A 24 -5.48 -3.28 -1.20
CA THR A 24 -5.41 -4.32 -2.24
C THR A 24 -5.63 -5.72 -1.67
N LEU A 25 -4.75 -6.20 -0.80
CA LEU A 25 -4.89 -7.49 -0.10
C LEU A 25 -5.49 -7.34 1.29
N GLU A 26 -5.23 -6.22 1.97
CA GLU A 26 -5.61 -5.91 3.34
C GLU A 26 -6.64 -4.77 3.38
N ASP A 27 -7.79 -5.00 4.04
CA ASP A 27 -8.80 -3.97 4.31
C ASP A 27 -8.34 -3.07 5.46
N SER A 28 -7.41 -2.17 5.15
CA SER A 28 -6.71 -1.33 6.12
C SER A 28 -7.41 0.00 6.43
N GLU A 29 -8.56 0.33 5.83
CA GLU A 29 -9.22 1.64 6.00
C GLU A 29 -9.44 1.99 7.47
N THR A 30 -9.99 1.07 8.25
CA THR A 30 -10.27 1.30 9.68
C THR A 30 -8.99 1.50 10.48
N PHE A 31 -7.95 0.73 10.18
CA PHE A 31 -6.64 0.85 10.81
C PHE A 31 -5.99 2.21 10.49
N LEU A 32 -5.89 2.57 9.22
CA LEU A 32 -5.28 3.84 8.79
C LEU A 32 -6.01 5.05 9.36
N ARG A 33 -7.34 5.03 9.34
CA ARG A 33 -8.18 6.07 9.95
C ARG A 33 -7.92 6.19 11.46
N HIS A 34 -7.78 5.06 12.16
CA HIS A 34 -7.45 5.07 13.59
C HIS A 34 -6.08 5.71 13.85
N ILE A 35 -5.04 5.34 13.07
CA ILE A 35 -3.71 5.93 13.19
C ILE A 35 -3.77 7.46 12.99
N ALA A 36 -4.44 7.91 11.92
CA ALA A 36 -4.61 9.35 11.66
C ALA A 36 -5.29 10.07 12.82
N GLN A 37 -6.41 9.55 13.32
CA GLN A 37 -7.16 10.15 14.40
C GLN A 37 -6.40 10.14 15.73
N LYS A 38 -5.71 9.06 16.03
CA LYS A 38 -4.97 8.92 17.29
C LYS A 38 -3.74 9.82 17.29
N SER A 39 -2.93 9.81 16.22
CA SER A 39 -1.74 10.67 16.12
C SER A 39 -2.12 12.16 16.13
N ALA A 40 -3.17 12.57 15.40
CA ALA A 40 -3.65 13.93 15.43
C ALA A 40 -4.07 14.37 16.85
N ARG A 41 -4.77 13.51 17.61
CA ARG A 41 -5.12 13.79 19.01
C ARG A 41 -3.91 13.90 19.94
N ILE A 42 -2.92 13.03 19.77
CA ILE A 42 -1.68 13.08 20.56
C ILE A 42 -0.93 14.38 20.31
N ILE A 43 -0.86 14.82 19.05
CA ILE A 43 -0.23 16.08 18.67
C ILE A 43 -1.05 17.26 19.17
N ASP A 44 -2.38 17.26 19.02
CA ASP A 44 -3.25 18.34 19.47
C ASP A 44 -3.22 18.54 21.00
N ALA A 45 -3.05 17.45 21.76
CA ALA A 45 -2.88 17.53 23.21
C ALA A 45 -1.61 18.28 23.63
N GLN A 46 -0.58 18.27 22.79
CA GLN A 46 0.69 19.01 23.01
C GLN A 46 0.64 20.41 22.38
N ILE A 47 -0.14 20.56 21.30
CA ILE A 47 -0.20 21.76 20.46
C ILE A 47 -1.67 22.01 20.12
N PRO A 48 -2.43 22.66 21.01
CA PRO A 48 -3.86 22.85 20.82
C PRO A 48 -4.20 23.59 19.51
N GLY A 49 -5.19 23.07 18.78
CA GLY A 49 -5.72 23.66 17.55
C GLY A 49 -5.14 23.10 16.25
N ILE A 50 -4.15 22.18 16.33
CA ILE A 50 -3.54 21.57 15.13
C ILE A 50 -4.25 20.29 14.70
N GLY A 51 -5.04 19.67 15.57
CA GLY A 51 -5.61 18.34 15.35
C GLY A 51 -6.47 18.24 14.10
N GLU A 52 -7.40 19.19 13.90
CA GLU A 52 -8.29 19.19 12.74
C GLU A 52 -7.55 19.44 11.42
N PRO A 53 -6.70 20.50 11.30
CA PRO A 53 -5.87 20.68 10.11
C PRO A 53 -5.02 19.45 9.76
N LEU A 54 -4.48 18.77 10.76
CA LEU A 54 -3.66 17.59 10.57
C LEU A 54 -4.48 16.37 10.11
N LEU A 55 -5.70 16.17 10.66
CA LEU A 55 -6.61 15.14 10.18
C LEU A 55 -6.97 15.33 8.71
N MET A 56 -7.28 16.57 8.32
CA MET A 56 -7.56 16.88 6.90
C MET A 56 -6.33 16.60 6.02
N ALA A 57 -5.13 16.94 6.48
CA ALA A 57 -3.89 16.65 5.77
C ALA A 57 -3.64 15.15 5.61
N PHE A 58 -3.98 14.34 6.61
CA PHE A 58 -3.93 12.89 6.55
C PHE A 58 -4.98 12.29 5.59
N GLY A 59 -5.96 13.07 5.17
CA GLY A 59 -7.06 12.60 4.32
C GLY A 59 -8.27 12.10 5.11
N VAL A 60 -8.44 12.52 6.37
CA VAL A 60 -9.60 12.14 7.19
C VAL A 60 -10.52 13.35 7.38
N ASP A 61 -11.73 13.27 6.82
CA ASP A 61 -12.78 14.27 6.96
C ASP A 61 -14.08 13.62 7.44
N GLY A 62 -14.71 14.21 8.47
CA GLY A 62 -15.97 13.73 9.03
C GLY A 62 -15.95 12.24 9.43
N GLY A 63 -14.79 11.70 9.78
CA GLY A 63 -14.60 10.29 10.13
C GLY A 63 -14.50 9.33 8.94
N LYS A 64 -14.42 9.84 7.71
CA LYS A 64 -14.16 9.06 6.49
C LYS A 64 -12.71 9.25 6.07
N LEU A 65 -12.09 8.17 5.58
CA LEU A 65 -10.76 8.19 4.99
C LEU A 65 -10.86 8.39 3.48
N ASP A 66 -10.10 9.34 2.96
CA ASP A 66 -9.82 9.45 1.53
C ASP A 66 -8.72 8.45 1.18
N LEU A 67 -9.05 7.47 0.34
CA LEU A 67 -8.09 6.43 -0.09
C LEU A 67 -6.98 6.97 -1.00
N ALA A 68 -7.09 8.21 -1.50
CA ALA A 68 -6.01 8.93 -2.16
C ALA A 68 -5.28 9.90 -1.21
N GLY A 69 -5.71 9.98 0.05
CA GLY A 69 -5.14 10.86 1.08
C GLY A 69 -3.77 10.39 1.56
N LEU A 70 -3.05 11.31 2.21
CA LEU A 70 -1.66 11.11 2.65
C LEU A 70 -1.47 9.80 3.42
N ILE A 71 -2.31 9.53 4.45
CA ILE A 71 -2.13 8.35 5.31
C ILE A 71 -2.36 7.02 4.57
N ALA A 72 -3.08 7.05 3.45
CA ALA A 72 -3.41 5.86 2.68
C ALA A 72 -2.32 5.48 1.66
N VAL A 73 -1.67 6.49 1.05
CA VAL A 73 -0.78 6.26 -0.12
C VAL A 73 0.69 6.57 0.15
N ALA A 74 1.00 7.42 1.14
CA ALA A 74 2.36 7.84 1.44
C ALA A 74 3.11 6.80 2.28
N SER A 75 4.44 6.84 2.18
CA SER A 75 5.31 6.11 3.09
C SER A 75 5.24 6.68 4.51
N ARG A 76 5.67 5.89 5.50
CA ARG A 76 5.80 6.35 6.88
C ARG A 76 6.62 7.63 6.98
N GLN A 77 7.75 7.71 6.28
CA GLN A 77 8.62 8.88 6.29
C GLN A 77 7.95 10.12 5.71
N GLU A 78 7.21 10.00 4.61
CA GLU A 78 6.45 11.11 4.02
C GLU A 78 5.37 11.61 4.98
N THR A 79 4.67 10.71 5.64
CA THR A 79 3.67 11.03 6.67
C THR A 79 4.30 11.76 7.87
N GLU A 80 5.45 11.31 8.36
CA GLU A 80 6.21 11.96 9.43
C GLU A 80 6.61 13.38 9.07
N VAL A 81 7.15 13.57 7.86
CA VAL A 81 7.60 14.89 7.36
C VAL A 81 6.41 15.84 7.18
N ALA A 82 5.30 15.35 6.62
CA ALA A 82 4.10 16.15 6.45
C ALA A 82 3.53 16.62 7.80
N ALA A 83 3.40 15.71 8.77
CA ALA A 83 2.94 16.07 10.13
C ALA A 83 3.91 17.03 10.82
N ALA A 84 5.22 16.82 10.67
CA ALA A 84 6.24 17.73 11.22
C ALA A 84 6.16 19.14 10.63
N ALA A 85 5.79 19.27 9.34
CA ALA A 85 5.61 20.58 8.70
C ALA A 85 4.45 21.36 9.35
N TYR A 86 3.32 20.71 9.61
CA TYR A 86 2.19 21.31 10.33
C TYR A 86 2.58 21.73 11.75
N ILE A 87 3.37 20.90 12.45
CA ILE A 87 3.87 21.22 13.80
C ILE A 87 4.82 22.43 13.74
N ALA A 88 5.72 22.47 12.76
CA ALA A 88 6.69 23.57 12.60
C ALA A 88 6.00 24.91 12.30
N GLU A 89 4.85 24.91 11.60
CA GLU A 89 4.04 26.11 11.34
C GLU A 89 3.63 26.82 12.66
N THR A 90 3.50 26.08 13.76
CA THR A 90 3.18 26.66 15.08
C THR A 90 4.34 27.39 15.76
N GLY A 91 5.51 27.51 15.09
CA GLY A 91 6.71 28.18 15.56
C GLY A 91 7.73 27.29 16.26
N ARG A 92 7.55 25.96 16.23
CA ARG A 92 8.51 25.00 16.78
C ARG A 92 9.68 24.74 15.82
N GLY A 93 10.84 24.41 16.40
CA GLY A 93 12.00 24.03 15.60
C GLY A 93 11.79 22.74 14.82
N TRP A 94 12.42 22.62 13.64
CA TRP A 94 12.24 21.48 12.75
C TRP A 94 12.51 20.11 13.39
N PHE A 95 13.62 19.97 14.11
CA PHE A 95 13.98 18.70 14.75
C PHE A 95 13.01 18.31 15.88
N GLU A 96 12.52 19.28 16.66
CA GLU A 96 11.48 19.07 17.66
C GLU A 96 10.18 18.61 16.98
N SER A 97 9.78 19.26 15.89
CA SER A 97 8.59 18.93 15.13
C SER A 97 8.64 17.50 14.56
N LEU A 98 9.78 17.09 13.99
CA LEU A 98 10.00 15.72 13.55
C LEU A 98 9.92 14.71 14.70
N GLN A 99 10.49 15.02 15.84
CA GLN A 99 10.44 14.14 17.00
C GLN A 99 9.01 13.95 17.51
N ILE A 100 8.24 15.04 17.64
CA ILE A 100 6.84 14.98 18.07
C ILE A 100 6.02 14.14 17.06
N SER A 101 6.19 14.37 15.77
CA SER A 101 5.52 13.63 14.71
C SER A 101 5.78 12.13 14.82
N ARG A 102 7.06 11.71 14.86
CA ARG A 102 7.48 10.32 14.98
C ARG A 102 6.90 9.64 16.22
N GLN A 103 7.09 10.26 17.37
CA GLN A 103 6.59 9.70 18.63
C GLN A 103 5.06 9.54 18.63
N SER A 104 4.33 10.50 18.06
CA SER A 104 2.88 10.46 18.02
C SER A 104 2.36 9.38 17.07
N LEU A 105 3.01 9.17 15.92
CA LEU A 105 2.66 8.10 15.00
C LEU A 105 3.01 6.73 15.60
N ASP A 106 4.19 6.57 16.23
CA ASP A 106 4.59 5.34 16.92
C ASP A 106 3.62 4.97 18.05
N GLU A 107 3.17 5.96 18.83
CA GLU A 107 2.21 5.74 19.91
C GLU A 107 0.84 5.37 19.36
N ALA A 108 0.42 5.99 18.25
CA ALA A 108 -0.84 5.67 17.59
C ALA A 108 -0.86 4.22 17.10
N GLU A 109 0.20 3.76 16.45
CA GLU A 109 0.33 2.38 15.98
C GLU A 109 0.34 1.37 17.14
N LYS A 110 1.16 1.62 18.16
CA LYS A 110 1.21 0.78 19.36
C LYS A 110 -0.14 0.67 20.07
N SER A 111 -0.97 1.71 20.01
CA SER A 111 -2.30 1.71 20.62
C SER A 111 -3.30 0.77 19.93
N PHE A 112 -3.06 0.44 18.66
CA PHE A 112 -3.86 -0.54 17.93
C PHE A 112 -3.46 -1.99 18.25
N GLY A 113 -2.27 -2.18 18.85
CA GLY A 113 -1.70 -3.49 19.19
C GLY A 113 -1.13 -4.21 17.96
N ASN A 114 -0.77 -5.49 18.12
CA ASN A 114 -0.27 -6.33 17.03
C ASN A 114 -1.42 -6.91 16.18
N THR A 115 -2.46 -6.11 15.94
CA THR A 115 -3.64 -6.55 15.19
C THR A 115 -3.49 -6.06 13.75
N TYR A 116 -3.35 -6.97 12.82
CA TYR A 116 -3.41 -6.66 11.39
C TYR A 116 -4.87 -6.56 10.95
N ALA A 117 -5.13 -5.72 9.96
CA ALA A 117 -6.45 -5.64 9.36
C ALA A 117 -6.77 -6.92 8.58
N PRO A 118 -8.05 -7.26 8.38
CA PRO A 118 -8.42 -8.49 7.70
C PRO A 118 -8.01 -8.45 6.23
N LEU A 119 -7.79 -9.63 5.65
CA LEU A 119 -7.70 -9.75 4.20
C LEU A 119 -9.03 -9.37 3.54
N PHE A 120 -8.96 -8.73 2.39
CA PHE A 120 -10.15 -8.57 1.55
C PHE A 120 -10.73 -9.93 1.14
N PRO A 121 -12.06 -10.00 0.92
CA PRO A 121 -12.70 -11.22 0.41
C PRO A 121 -12.02 -11.70 -0.89
N GLY A 122 -11.77 -13.01 -0.98
CA GLY A 122 -11.14 -13.62 -2.15
C GLY A 122 -9.60 -13.55 -2.18
N ALA A 123 -8.95 -12.72 -1.35
CA ALA A 123 -7.49 -12.56 -1.39
C ALA A 123 -6.74 -13.87 -1.12
N LEU A 124 -7.06 -14.56 -0.03
CA LEU A 124 -6.39 -15.84 0.29
C LEU A 124 -6.66 -16.91 -0.78
N GLU A 125 -7.86 -16.95 -1.32
CA GLU A 125 -8.23 -17.91 -2.36
C GLU A 125 -7.51 -17.63 -3.67
N LEU A 126 -7.42 -16.37 -4.07
CA LEU A 126 -6.62 -15.96 -5.22
C LEU A 126 -5.15 -16.40 -5.06
N LEU A 127 -4.52 -16.07 -3.93
CA LEU A 127 -3.11 -16.40 -3.68
C LEU A 127 -2.87 -17.90 -3.73
N LYS A 128 -3.77 -18.72 -3.17
CA LYS A 128 -3.72 -20.18 -3.29
C LYS A 128 -3.80 -20.65 -4.74
N ASN A 129 -4.73 -20.11 -5.50
CA ASN A 129 -4.94 -20.50 -6.90
C ASN A 129 -3.75 -20.10 -7.80
N LEU A 130 -3.14 -18.94 -7.53
CA LEU A 130 -1.95 -18.52 -8.26
C LEU A 130 -0.70 -19.33 -7.86
N SER A 131 -0.56 -19.69 -6.59
CA SER A 131 0.63 -20.40 -6.07
C SER A 131 0.79 -21.82 -6.56
N ILE A 132 -0.29 -22.46 -7.07
CA ILE A 132 -0.19 -23.80 -7.69
C ILE A 132 0.35 -23.74 -9.13
N THR A 133 0.59 -22.55 -9.66
CA THR A 133 1.22 -22.32 -10.95
C THR A 133 2.73 -22.06 -10.79
N GLU A 134 3.43 -21.80 -11.89
CA GLU A 134 4.84 -21.37 -11.89
C GLU A 134 5.03 -19.88 -11.59
N LEU A 135 3.94 -19.14 -11.27
CA LEU A 135 4.00 -17.71 -10.96
C LEU A 135 4.75 -17.46 -9.66
N LYS A 136 5.57 -16.43 -9.67
CA LYS A 136 6.15 -15.85 -8.47
C LYS A 136 5.25 -14.74 -7.96
N LEU A 137 4.91 -14.78 -6.67
CA LEU A 137 4.03 -13.80 -6.05
C LEU A 137 4.82 -12.98 -5.04
N GLY A 138 4.62 -11.68 -5.06
CA GLY A 138 5.26 -10.77 -4.12
C GLY A 138 4.33 -9.66 -3.65
N ILE A 139 4.65 -9.09 -2.49
CA ILE A 139 4.03 -7.88 -1.96
C ILE A 139 5.03 -6.73 -2.08
N LEU A 140 4.55 -5.58 -2.59
CA LEU A 140 5.31 -4.34 -2.70
C LEU A 140 4.49 -3.19 -2.11
N SER A 141 4.83 -2.76 -0.90
CA SER A 141 4.05 -1.83 -0.10
C SER A 141 4.78 -0.53 0.21
N ALA A 142 4.02 0.54 0.51
CA ALA A 142 4.55 1.78 1.08
C ALA A 142 4.88 1.64 2.60
N ALA A 143 4.39 0.58 3.25
CA ALA A 143 4.77 0.20 4.61
C ALA A 143 6.24 -0.27 4.67
N THR A 144 6.80 -0.42 5.87
CA THR A 144 8.16 -0.97 6.04
C THR A 144 8.21 -2.46 5.68
N THR A 145 9.40 -2.98 5.34
CA THR A 145 9.58 -4.41 5.08
C THR A 145 9.23 -5.25 6.30
N GLU A 146 9.51 -4.77 7.51
CA GLU A 146 9.14 -5.44 8.76
C GLU A 146 7.63 -5.60 8.89
N GLU A 147 6.86 -4.55 8.59
CA GLU A 147 5.39 -4.59 8.61
C GLU A 147 4.83 -5.53 7.54
N VAL A 148 5.42 -5.55 6.35
CA VAL A 148 5.03 -6.49 5.28
C VAL A 148 5.29 -7.94 5.70
N GLN A 149 6.45 -8.22 6.30
CA GLN A 149 6.76 -9.56 6.81
C GLN A 149 5.83 -9.96 7.97
N GLY A 150 5.52 -9.02 8.87
CA GLY A 150 4.55 -9.23 9.92
C GLY A 150 3.15 -9.57 9.39
N PHE A 151 2.69 -8.87 8.36
CA PHE A 151 1.43 -9.16 7.66
C PHE A 151 1.44 -10.57 7.02
N ILE A 152 2.50 -10.93 6.30
CA ILE A 152 2.66 -12.26 5.68
C ILE A 152 2.58 -13.36 6.75
N ASN A 153 3.29 -13.19 7.87
CA ASN A 153 3.31 -14.15 8.97
C ASN A 153 1.94 -14.27 9.66
N HIS A 154 1.29 -13.12 9.96
CA HIS A 154 -0.01 -13.10 10.65
C HIS A 154 -1.09 -13.82 9.85
N HIS A 155 -1.16 -13.55 8.55
CA HIS A 155 -2.14 -14.16 7.65
C HIS A 155 -1.71 -15.52 7.08
N GLN A 156 -0.57 -16.07 7.53
CA GLN A 156 -0.04 -17.38 7.10
C GLN A 156 0.15 -17.47 5.58
N LEU A 157 0.68 -16.40 4.98
CA LEU A 157 0.88 -16.29 3.53
C LEU A 157 2.27 -16.76 3.06
N ASN A 158 3.13 -17.25 3.97
CA ASN A 158 4.51 -17.64 3.65
C ASN A 158 4.61 -18.71 2.57
N ASP A 159 3.62 -19.60 2.49
CA ASP A 159 3.62 -20.69 1.51
C ASP A 159 3.26 -20.20 0.10
N TYR A 160 2.73 -18.97 -0.02
CA TYR A 160 2.26 -18.40 -1.29
C TYR A 160 3.15 -17.27 -1.80
N MET A 161 3.80 -16.53 -0.89
CA MET A 161 4.58 -15.34 -1.21
C MET A 161 6.07 -15.63 -1.22
N GLN A 162 6.74 -15.37 -2.35
CA GLN A 162 8.19 -15.46 -2.48
C GLN A 162 8.91 -14.16 -2.12
N LEU A 163 8.17 -13.03 -2.07
CA LEU A 163 8.72 -11.72 -1.74
C LEU A 163 7.75 -10.93 -0.87
N GLY A 164 8.25 -10.36 0.23
CA GLY A 164 7.59 -9.29 0.97
C GLY A 164 8.55 -8.11 1.05
N MET A 165 8.29 -7.05 0.31
CA MET A 165 9.12 -5.85 0.23
C MET A 165 8.31 -4.61 0.60
N GLY A 166 8.87 -3.81 1.50
CA GLY A 166 8.37 -2.50 1.88
C GLY A 166 9.36 -1.40 1.53
N VAL A 167 9.14 -0.22 2.09
CA VAL A 167 9.98 0.97 1.93
C VAL A 167 10.82 1.16 3.17
N ASP A 168 12.10 0.79 3.10
CA ASP A 168 13.06 0.91 4.22
C ASP A 168 14.05 2.07 4.04
N GLY A 169 13.74 3.02 3.17
CA GLY A 169 14.63 4.14 2.86
C GLY A 169 13.92 5.28 2.14
N ASN A 170 14.65 5.94 1.24
CA ASN A 170 14.17 7.13 0.54
C ASN A 170 13.41 6.83 -0.76
N LEU A 171 13.13 5.56 -1.07
CA LEU A 171 12.34 5.16 -2.23
C LEU A 171 10.90 4.98 -1.82
N SER A 172 9.98 5.67 -2.47
CA SER A 172 8.54 5.49 -2.29
C SER A 172 7.86 5.37 -3.64
N LYS A 173 6.65 4.81 -3.67
CA LYS A 173 5.79 4.88 -4.85
C LYS A 173 5.56 6.36 -5.21
N PRO A 174 5.63 6.78 -6.46
CA PRO A 174 5.66 6.01 -7.70
C PRO A 174 7.06 5.77 -8.30
N ASP A 175 8.14 5.74 -7.52
CA ASP A 175 9.50 5.51 -8.04
C ASP A 175 9.62 4.10 -8.64
N PRO A 176 9.96 3.95 -9.93
CA PRO A 176 10.03 2.65 -10.60
C PRO A 176 11.11 1.74 -10.02
N ARG A 177 12.10 2.28 -9.31
CA ARG A 177 13.18 1.49 -8.72
C ARG A 177 12.69 0.47 -7.71
N LEU A 178 11.59 0.75 -6.99
CA LEU A 178 10.97 -0.22 -6.09
C LEU A 178 10.49 -1.47 -6.84
N PHE A 179 9.77 -1.28 -7.95
CA PHE A 179 9.29 -2.37 -8.78
C PHE A 179 10.44 -3.15 -9.41
N LEU A 180 11.48 -2.45 -9.90
CA LEU A 180 12.67 -3.06 -10.48
C LEU A 180 13.44 -3.91 -9.47
N GLN A 181 13.60 -3.44 -8.23
CA GLN A 181 14.22 -4.20 -7.14
C GLN A 181 13.41 -5.46 -6.78
N ALA A 182 12.08 -5.35 -6.77
CA ALA A 182 11.22 -6.50 -6.54
C ALA A 182 11.36 -7.55 -7.66
N CYS A 183 11.40 -7.12 -8.93
CA CYS A 183 11.64 -8.01 -10.07
C CYS A 183 13.02 -8.68 -9.98
N GLU A 184 14.08 -7.93 -9.66
CA GLU A 184 15.43 -8.46 -9.46
C GLU A 184 15.46 -9.51 -8.34
N SER A 185 14.83 -9.22 -7.20
CA SER A 185 14.75 -10.13 -6.06
C SER A 185 14.01 -11.43 -6.38
N LEU A 186 13.00 -11.35 -7.25
CA LEU A 186 12.28 -12.52 -7.74
C LEU A 186 12.99 -13.21 -8.92
N GLY A 187 14.00 -12.58 -9.52
CA GLY A 187 14.67 -13.10 -10.71
C GLY A 187 13.73 -13.18 -11.93
N VAL A 188 12.96 -12.12 -12.17
CA VAL A 188 12.00 -11.98 -13.29
C VAL A 188 12.20 -10.67 -14.02
N GLU A 189 11.78 -10.62 -15.29
CA GLU A 189 11.81 -9.40 -16.07
C GLU A 189 10.58 -8.51 -15.75
N PRO A 190 10.72 -7.17 -15.64
CA PRO A 190 9.57 -6.27 -15.47
C PRO A 190 8.51 -6.46 -16.57
N SER A 191 8.92 -6.68 -17.81
CA SER A 191 8.03 -6.91 -18.96
C SER A 191 7.24 -8.22 -18.91
N LYS A 192 7.48 -9.05 -17.90
CA LYS A 192 6.75 -10.30 -17.61
C LYS A 192 6.10 -10.29 -16.22
N THR A 193 6.02 -9.13 -15.60
CA THR A 193 5.50 -8.93 -14.25
C THR A 193 4.30 -7.99 -14.28
N LEU A 194 3.23 -8.36 -13.58
CA LEU A 194 2.07 -7.51 -13.35
C LEU A 194 2.16 -6.80 -12.00
N MET A 195 1.61 -5.59 -11.93
CA MET A 195 1.29 -4.90 -10.68
C MET A 195 -0.20 -4.91 -10.44
N VAL A 196 -0.62 -5.27 -9.24
CA VAL A 196 -2.00 -5.15 -8.77
C VAL A 196 -2.02 -4.19 -7.59
N GLY A 197 -2.77 -3.12 -7.68
CA GLY A 197 -2.81 -2.09 -6.65
C GLY A 197 -4.06 -1.23 -6.71
N ASP A 198 -4.30 -0.44 -5.67
CA ASP A 198 -5.47 0.43 -5.53
C ASP A 198 -5.15 1.92 -5.68
N SER A 199 -3.88 2.29 -5.92
CA SER A 199 -3.44 3.69 -5.97
C SER A 199 -2.86 4.09 -7.34
N VAL A 200 -2.92 5.39 -7.62
CA VAL A 200 -2.21 5.99 -8.78
C VAL A 200 -0.70 5.74 -8.68
N GLY A 201 -0.15 5.70 -7.45
CA GLY A 201 1.26 5.43 -7.22
C GLY A 201 1.70 4.05 -7.73
N ASP A 202 0.88 3.02 -7.55
CA ASP A 202 1.12 1.68 -8.07
C ASP A 202 1.15 1.66 -9.60
N MET A 203 0.15 2.31 -10.20
CA MET A 203 0.01 2.35 -11.65
C MET A 203 1.17 3.10 -12.31
N GLN A 204 1.56 4.25 -11.76
CA GLN A 204 2.69 5.03 -12.28
C GLN A 204 4.02 4.31 -12.09
N MET A 205 4.24 3.70 -10.93
CA MET A 205 5.44 2.92 -10.64
C MET A 205 5.62 1.78 -11.65
N ALA A 206 4.58 0.97 -11.85
CA ALA A 206 4.59 -0.15 -12.78
C ALA A 206 4.85 0.30 -14.23
N LYS A 207 4.18 1.35 -14.69
CA LYS A 207 4.36 1.90 -16.04
C LYS A 207 5.76 2.45 -16.25
N ASN A 208 6.27 3.21 -15.29
CA ASN A 208 7.62 3.77 -15.36
C ASN A 208 8.70 2.67 -15.33
N ALA A 209 8.44 1.54 -14.66
CA ALA A 209 9.29 0.35 -14.65
C ALA A 209 9.12 -0.52 -15.91
N LYS A 210 8.22 -0.19 -16.83
CA LYS A 210 7.86 -1.00 -18.01
C LYS A 210 7.37 -2.40 -17.65
N ALA A 211 6.53 -2.50 -16.63
CA ALA A 211 5.82 -3.72 -16.29
C ALA A 211 5.01 -4.23 -17.51
N ASN A 212 4.67 -5.52 -17.54
CA ASN A 212 3.80 -6.08 -18.56
C ASN A 212 2.43 -5.40 -18.56
N GLY A 213 1.91 -5.15 -17.35
CA GLY A 213 0.67 -4.41 -17.16
C GLY A 213 0.43 -4.04 -15.71
N CYS A 214 -0.59 -3.21 -15.50
CA CYS A 214 -1.05 -2.80 -14.18
C CYS A 214 -2.57 -2.94 -14.07
N VAL A 215 -2.98 -3.66 -13.03
CA VAL A 215 -4.36 -3.94 -12.68
C VAL A 215 -4.75 -3.06 -11.50
N GLY A 216 -5.69 -2.16 -11.71
CA GLY A 216 -6.27 -1.36 -10.64
C GLY A 216 -7.41 -2.11 -9.96
N ILE A 217 -7.43 -2.16 -8.63
CA ILE A 217 -8.56 -2.69 -7.88
C ILE A 217 -9.29 -1.57 -7.16
N THR A 218 -10.62 -1.60 -7.17
CA THR A 218 -11.46 -0.65 -6.43
C THR A 218 -12.65 -1.36 -5.82
N TRP A 219 -12.69 -1.40 -4.49
CA TRP A 219 -13.74 -2.08 -3.72
C TRP A 219 -15.05 -1.29 -3.65
N ILE A 220 -15.03 0.01 -3.95
CA ILE A 220 -16.16 0.94 -3.75
C ILE A 220 -16.67 1.49 -5.09
N GLY A 221 -16.17 1.00 -6.23
CA GLY A 221 -16.55 1.50 -7.54
C GLY A 221 -16.02 2.91 -7.87
N ARG A 222 -15.01 3.39 -7.17
CA ARG A 222 -14.30 4.64 -7.46
C ARG A 222 -13.07 4.34 -8.30
N ASN A 223 -13.08 4.76 -9.55
CA ASN A 223 -11.95 4.54 -10.48
C ASN A 223 -10.87 5.63 -10.39
N ASP A 224 -11.09 6.68 -9.61
CA ASP A 224 -10.19 7.84 -9.54
C ASP A 224 -8.83 7.51 -8.94
N ASN A 225 -8.80 6.58 -7.99
CA ASN A 225 -7.58 6.19 -7.27
C ASN A 225 -6.64 5.28 -8.09
N VAL A 226 -7.12 4.70 -9.19
CA VAL A 226 -6.38 3.78 -10.07
C VAL A 226 -6.21 4.32 -11.48
N LYS A 227 -6.22 5.65 -11.61
CA LYS A 227 -5.99 6.30 -12.90
C LYS A 227 -4.66 5.86 -13.50
N GLY A 228 -4.75 5.37 -14.73
CA GLY A 228 -3.59 4.82 -15.43
C GLY A 228 -3.52 3.29 -15.41
N ALA A 229 -4.41 2.58 -14.71
CA ALA A 229 -4.52 1.13 -14.84
C ALA A 229 -4.84 0.71 -16.29
N ASP A 230 -4.32 -0.43 -16.71
CA ASP A 230 -4.65 -1.02 -18.01
C ASP A 230 -6.03 -1.67 -17.95
N VAL A 231 -6.40 -2.20 -16.80
CA VAL A 231 -7.74 -2.72 -16.48
C VAL A 231 -8.08 -2.40 -15.03
N VAL A 232 -9.36 -2.16 -14.76
CA VAL A 232 -9.88 -1.96 -13.41
C VAL A 232 -10.82 -3.11 -13.07
N ILE A 233 -10.61 -3.72 -11.91
CA ILE A 233 -11.42 -4.79 -11.34
C ILE A 233 -12.06 -4.32 -10.03
N ASN A 234 -13.14 -4.97 -9.62
CA ASN A 234 -13.86 -4.65 -8.38
C ASN A 234 -13.75 -5.74 -7.31
N LYS A 235 -13.14 -6.85 -7.65
CA LYS A 235 -12.90 -8.00 -6.77
C LYS A 235 -11.71 -8.81 -7.28
N LEU A 236 -10.98 -9.44 -6.37
CA LEU A 236 -9.77 -10.20 -6.69
C LEU A 236 -10.03 -11.47 -7.51
N GLU A 237 -11.25 -12.03 -7.44
CA GLU A 237 -11.66 -13.22 -8.23
C GLU A 237 -11.72 -12.95 -9.74
N GLU A 238 -11.65 -11.70 -10.16
CA GLU A 238 -11.53 -11.33 -11.58
C GLU A 238 -10.12 -11.57 -12.15
N ILE A 239 -9.14 -11.88 -11.30
CA ILE A 239 -7.80 -12.30 -11.70
C ILE A 239 -7.80 -13.82 -11.83
N GLN A 240 -7.63 -14.32 -13.03
CA GLN A 240 -7.75 -15.75 -13.35
C GLN A 240 -6.59 -16.21 -14.24
N VAL A 241 -6.09 -17.42 -13.98
CA VAL A 241 -5.12 -18.07 -14.87
C VAL A 241 -5.89 -18.61 -16.07
N GLU A 242 -5.50 -18.20 -17.28
CA GLU A 242 -6.01 -18.83 -18.50
C GLU A 242 -5.19 -20.09 -18.81
N THR A 243 -5.89 -21.20 -19.01
CA THR A 243 -5.32 -22.51 -19.36
C THR A 243 -5.35 -22.74 -20.87
#